data_2ace9a45a93b66751ef0ef20a243a83f
#
_entry.id   2ace9a45a93b66751ef0ef20a243a83f
#
_cell.length_a   1.000
_cell.length_b   1.000
_cell.length_c   1.000
_cell.angle_alpha   90.00
_cell.angle_beta   90.00
_cell.angle_gamma   90.00
#
_symmetry.space_group_name_H-M   'P 1'
#
loop_
_entity.id
_entity.type
_entity.pdbx_description
1 polymer ?
#
loop_
_entity_poly.entity_id
_entity_poly.type
_entity_poly.pdbx_seq_one_letter_code
_entity_poly.pdbx_strand_id
1 'polypeptide(L)'
;MEITQDGPFLVVEQERFVARFPADPSSDLERLQDQDIYVTVTGGPTYYATLMTLGAIDAVLRRWAGTGEAAGGRYFYTTDLVITPRPGITAMIEAIDGLVREGEIGSACQIISDPAGGRDASD
;
A
#
# COMPACT_ATOMS: atom_id res chain seq x y z
N MET A 1 7.39 -14.26 -8.39
CA MET A 1 6.17 -13.78 -7.71
C MET A 1 4.99 -13.98 -8.65
N GLU A 2 4.03 -14.73 -8.20
CA GLU A 2 2.84 -15.01 -8.99
C GLU A 2 1.72 -14.05 -8.59
N ILE A 3 1.04 -13.49 -9.60
CA ILE A 3 -0.07 -12.58 -9.37
C ILE A 3 -1.33 -13.23 -9.94
N THR A 4 -2.36 -13.37 -9.10
CA THR A 4 -3.64 -13.93 -9.51
C THR A 4 -4.72 -12.87 -9.40
N GLN A 5 -5.88 -13.11 -9.99
CA GLN A 5 -7.00 -12.17 -9.95
C GLN A 5 -8.13 -12.77 -9.12
N ASP A 6 -8.70 -11.95 -8.23
CA ASP A 6 -9.84 -12.32 -7.39
C ASP A 6 -10.81 -11.15 -7.39
N GLY A 7 -11.84 -11.21 -8.25
CA GLY A 7 -12.79 -10.11 -8.41
C GLY A 7 -12.08 -8.85 -8.87
N PRO A 8 -12.29 -7.71 -8.19
CA PRO A 8 -11.65 -6.46 -8.57
C PRO A 8 -10.19 -6.37 -8.12
N PHE A 9 -9.68 -7.39 -7.40
CA PHE A 9 -8.34 -7.34 -6.83
C PHE A 9 -7.36 -8.22 -7.57
N LEU A 10 -6.12 -7.78 -7.63
CA LEU A 10 -4.98 -8.64 -7.90
C LEU A 10 -4.44 -9.10 -6.55
N VAL A 11 -3.94 -10.33 -6.52
CA VAL A 11 -3.54 -11.00 -5.28
C VAL A 11 -2.14 -11.55 -5.42
N VAL A 12 -1.29 -11.26 -4.43
CA VAL A 12 0.05 -11.83 -4.30
C VAL A 12 0.13 -12.55 -2.97
N GLU A 13 0.37 -13.86 -3.02
CA GLU A 13 0.54 -14.66 -1.81
C GLU A 13 2.03 -14.81 -1.51
N GLN A 14 2.38 -14.50 -0.29
CA GLN A 14 3.75 -14.66 0.22
C GLN A 14 3.72 -15.54 1.46
N GLU A 15 4.88 -15.93 1.93
CA GLU A 15 4.97 -16.80 3.11
C GLU A 15 4.36 -16.16 4.34
N ARG A 16 4.59 -14.86 4.54
CA ARG A 16 4.19 -14.16 5.76
C ARG A 16 2.89 -13.38 5.62
N PHE A 17 2.40 -13.19 4.41
CA PHE A 17 1.21 -12.37 4.19
C PHE A 17 0.60 -12.63 2.82
N VAL A 18 -0.63 -12.14 2.66
CA VAL A 18 -1.30 -12.08 1.36
C VAL A 18 -1.59 -10.61 1.09
N ALA A 19 -1.20 -10.12 -0.07
CA ALA A 19 -1.47 -8.74 -0.49
C ALA A 19 -2.57 -8.74 -1.55
N ARG A 20 -3.53 -7.83 -1.38
CA ARG A 20 -4.59 -7.61 -2.36
C ARG A 20 -4.60 -6.14 -2.73
N PHE A 21 -4.68 -5.85 -4.03
CA PHE A 21 -4.67 -4.46 -4.47
C PHE A 21 -5.54 -4.28 -5.71
N PRO A 22 -6.32 -3.16 -5.75
CA PRO A 22 -7.17 -2.87 -6.90
C PRO A 22 -6.29 -2.26 -8.00
N ALA A 23 -6.02 -3.04 -9.04
CA ALA A 23 -5.24 -2.57 -10.18
C ALA A 23 -5.74 -3.28 -11.42
N ASP A 24 -5.61 -2.60 -12.56
CA ASP A 24 -5.97 -3.17 -13.85
C ASP A 24 -4.94 -4.24 -14.21
N PRO A 25 -5.35 -5.51 -14.40
CA PRO A 25 -4.40 -6.57 -14.73
C PRO A 25 -3.70 -6.36 -16.08
N SER A 26 -4.25 -5.50 -16.94
CA SER A 26 -3.61 -5.20 -18.22
C SER A 26 -2.56 -4.10 -18.11
N SER A 27 -2.46 -3.42 -16.97
CA SER A 27 -1.48 -2.36 -16.77
C SER A 27 -0.09 -2.94 -16.51
N ASP A 28 0.94 -2.09 -16.69
CA ASP A 28 2.31 -2.49 -16.38
C ASP A 28 2.55 -2.34 -14.88
N LEU A 29 2.42 -3.45 -14.16
CA LEU A 29 2.48 -3.45 -12.71
C LEU A 29 3.85 -3.06 -12.16
N GLU A 30 4.93 -3.22 -12.94
CA GLU A 30 6.26 -2.85 -12.50
C GLU A 30 6.54 -1.35 -12.65
N ARG A 31 5.58 -0.60 -13.15
CA ARG A 31 5.68 0.86 -13.25
C ARG A 31 4.76 1.58 -12.29
N LEU A 32 4.06 0.87 -11.43
CA LEU A 32 3.18 1.48 -10.44
C LEU A 32 3.99 2.35 -9.48
N GLN A 33 3.53 3.58 -9.25
CA GLN A 33 4.19 4.52 -8.35
C GLN A 33 3.31 4.93 -7.17
N ASP A 34 2.05 4.49 -7.18
CA ASP A 34 1.05 4.86 -6.18
C ASP A 34 0.03 3.72 -6.15
N GLN A 35 -0.06 3.02 -5.04
CA GLN A 35 -0.94 1.86 -4.97
C GLN A 35 -1.45 1.63 -3.55
N ASP A 36 -2.77 1.51 -3.43
CA ASP A 36 -3.40 1.07 -2.18
C ASP A 36 -3.31 -0.46 -2.12
N ILE A 37 -2.92 -0.99 -0.98
CA ILE A 37 -2.76 -2.43 -0.79
C ILE A 37 -3.34 -2.85 0.55
N TYR A 38 -4.09 -3.95 0.55
CA TYR A 38 -4.56 -4.62 1.75
C TYR A 38 -3.64 -5.79 2.03
N VAL A 39 -3.14 -5.86 3.26
CA VAL A 39 -2.14 -6.86 3.66
C VAL A 39 -2.72 -7.70 4.79
N THR A 40 -2.97 -8.98 4.53
CA THR A 40 -3.41 -9.91 5.57
C THR A 40 -2.20 -10.72 6.02
N VAL A 41 -1.77 -10.48 7.25
CA VAL A 41 -0.64 -11.20 7.82
C VAL A 41 -1.08 -12.63 8.12
N THR A 42 -0.22 -13.60 7.82
CA THR A 42 -0.53 -15.01 8.06
C THR A 42 -0.85 -15.24 9.55
N GLY A 43 -2.07 -15.70 9.81
CA GLY A 43 -2.52 -15.93 11.18
C GLY A 43 -2.78 -14.65 11.98
N GLY A 44 -2.82 -13.50 11.33
CA GLY A 44 -2.94 -12.22 12.00
C GLY A 44 -3.94 -11.30 11.33
N PRO A 45 -3.87 -10.01 11.66
CA PRO A 45 -4.84 -9.03 11.17
C PRO A 45 -4.60 -8.62 9.73
N THR A 46 -5.56 -7.88 9.18
CA THR A 46 -5.45 -7.24 7.88
C THR A 46 -5.17 -5.75 8.08
N TYR A 47 -4.20 -5.26 7.34
CA TYR A 47 -3.78 -3.86 7.36
C TYR A 47 -4.05 -3.21 6.01
N TYR A 48 -4.17 -1.88 6.04
CA TYR A 48 -4.25 -1.08 4.84
C TYR A 48 -3.00 -0.21 4.74
N ALA A 49 -2.43 -0.11 3.54
CA ALA A 49 -1.27 0.72 3.28
C ALA A 49 -1.42 1.43 1.94
N THR A 50 -0.90 2.65 1.88
CA THR A 50 -0.72 3.39 0.64
C THR A 50 0.77 3.42 0.36
N LEU A 51 1.19 2.83 -0.76
CA LEU A 51 2.60 2.80 -1.12
C LEU A 51 2.84 3.77 -2.27
N MET A 52 3.83 4.64 -2.12
CA MET A 52 4.16 5.65 -3.12
C MET A 52 5.67 5.79 -3.24
N THR A 53 6.11 6.15 -4.44
CA THR A 53 7.51 6.56 -4.64
C THR A 53 7.64 8.05 -4.33
N LEU A 54 8.88 8.50 -4.11
CA LEU A 54 9.13 9.94 -3.95
C LEU A 54 8.74 10.70 -5.22
N GLY A 55 8.96 10.08 -6.40
CA GLY A 55 8.56 10.71 -7.66
C GLY A 55 7.07 10.93 -7.76
N ALA A 56 6.26 9.99 -7.28
CA ALA A 56 4.81 10.13 -7.29
C ALA A 56 4.37 11.27 -6.36
N ILE A 57 4.97 11.38 -5.19
CA ILE A 57 4.67 12.46 -4.24
C ILE A 57 5.05 13.80 -4.84
N ASP A 58 6.24 13.89 -5.44
CA ASP A 58 6.68 15.12 -6.09
C ASP A 58 5.71 15.55 -7.20
N ALA A 59 5.24 14.60 -8.00
CA ALA A 59 4.29 14.89 -9.08
C ALA A 59 2.97 15.44 -8.53
N VAL A 60 2.48 14.89 -7.43
CA VAL A 60 1.25 15.39 -6.78
C VAL A 60 1.45 16.81 -6.28
N LEU A 61 2.56 17.07 -5.60
CA LEU A 61 2.85 18.41 -5.07
C LEU A 61 2.96 19.45 -6.18
N ARG A 62 3.59 19.09 -7.30
CA ARG A 62 3.69 20.00 -8.46
C ARG A 62 2.33 20.30 -9.06
N ARG A 63 1.46 19.28 -9.17
CA ARG A 63 0.12 19.47 -9.69
C ARG A 63 -0.68 20.41 -8.77
N TRP A 64 -0.55 20.22 -7.45
CA TRP A 64 -1.29 21.04 -6.49
C TRP A 64 -0.79 22.48 -6.44
N ALA A 65 0.48 22.70 -6.76
CA ALA A 65 0.99 24.07 -6.90
C ALA A 65 0.22 24.85 -7.95
N GLY A 66 -0.26 24.17 -9.01
CA GLY A 66 -1.06 24.82 -10.06
C GLY A 66 -2.55 24.87 -9.77
N THR A 67 -3.08 23.97 -8.92
CA THR A 67 -4.52 23.90 -8.63
C THR A 67 -4.92 24.61 -7.34
N GLY A 68 -3.97 24.89 -6.46
CA GLY A 68 -4.22 25.49 -5.16
C GLY A 68 -4.48 24.50 -4.03
N GLU A 69 -4.54 23.22 -4.32
CA GLU A 69 -4.75 22.20 -3.29
C GLU A 69 -3.56 22.16 -2.34
N ALA A 70 -3.81 21.75 -1.08
CA ALA A 70 -2.78 21.63 -0.05
C ALA A 70 -1.93 22.91 0.06
N ALA A 71 -2.63 24.07 0.16
CA ALA A 71 -2.02 25.39 0.23
C ALA A 71 -1.04 25.64 -0.93
N GLY A 72 -1.43 25.20 -2.14
CA GLY A 72 -0.61 25.38 -3.33
C GLY A 72 0.55 24.42 -3.40
N GLY A 73 0.36 23.20 -2.93
CA GLY A 73 1.41 22.17 -3.00
C GLY A 73 2.49 22.32 -1.94
N ARG A 74 2.18 22.98 -0.82
CA ARG A 74 3.16 23.18 0.24
C ARG A 74 3.35 21.96 1.14
N TYR A 75 2.45 20.97 1.06
CA TYR A 75 2.57 19.74 1.83
C TYR A 75 1.80 18.62 1.16
N PHE A 76 2.11 17.41 1.55
CA PHE A 76 1.41 16.20 1.14
C PHE A 76 1.30 15.27 2.32
N TYR A 77 0.11 14.72 2.55
CA TYR A 77 -0.03 13.62 3.49
C TYR A 77 -1.14 12.68 3.03
N THR A 78 -1.03 11.44 3.46
CA THR A 78 -2.10 10.48 3.37
C THR A 78 -1.89 9.47 4.50
N THR A 79 -2.97 8.82 4.94
CA THR A 79 -2.86 7.85 6.02
C THR A 79 -2.12 6.61 5.54
N ASP A 80 -1.36 6.00 6.46
CA ASP A 80 -0.71 4.71 6.22
C ASP A 80 0.24 4.74 5.02
N LEU A 81 0.93 5.84 4.85
CA LEU A 81 1.86 6.02 3.76
C LEU A 81 3.16 5.29 4.02
N VAL A 82 3.55 4.45 3.06
CA VAL A 82 4.84 3.80 3.01
C VAL A 82 5.52 4.24 1.73
N ILE A 83 6.71 4.81 1.85
CA ILE A 83 7.45 5.31 0.69
C ILE A 83 8.42 4.23 0.23
N THR A 84 8.37 3.89 -1.05
CA THR A 84 9.26 2.89 -1.64
C THR A 84 10.31 3.57 -2.52
N PRO A 85 11.53 3.02 -2.58
CA PRO A 85 12.61 3.66 -3.34
C PRO A 85 12.47 3.50 -4.85
N ARG A 86 11.73 2.50 -5.30
CA ARG A 86 11.55 2.20 -6.72
C ARG A 86 10.07 1.99 -7.03
N PRO A 87 9.65 2.28 -8.27
CA PRO A 87 8.29 1.93 -8.68
C PRO A 87 8.13 0.43 -8.85
N GLY A 88 6.88 -0.01 -8.90
CA GLY A 88 6.53 -1.36 -9.27
C GLY A 88 6.09 -2.23 -8.12
N ILE A 89 5.26 -3.20 -8.47
CA ILE A 89 4.66 -4.09 -7.48
C ILE A 89 5.73 -4.93 -6.76
N THR A 90 6.79 -5.32 -7.45
CA THR A 90 7.86 -6.08 -6.81
C THR A 90 8.48 -5.30 -5.66
N ALA A 91 8.81 -4.02 -5.88
CA ALA A 91 9.39 -3.19 -4.82
C ALA A 91 8.40 -2.96 -3.69
N MET A 92 7.11 -2.83 -4.00
CA MET A 92 6.07 -2.66 -3.01
C MET A 92 5.90 -3.89 -2.13
N ILE A 93 5.90 -5.08 -2.74
CA ILE A 93 5.79 -6.33 -2.00
C ILE A 93 7.03 -6.55 -1.12
N GLU A 94 8.22 -6.20 -1.62
CA GLU A 94 9.45 -6.27 -0.82
C GLU A 94 9.37 -5.37 0.40
N ALA A 95 8.82 -4.16 0.24
CA ALA A 95 8.66 -3.24 1.37
C ALA A 95 7.69 -3.80 2.41
N ILE A 96 6.57 -4.36 1.97
CA ILE A 96 5.60 -4.97 2.87
C ILE A 96 6.23 -6.18 3.59
N ASP A 97 6.95 -7.01 2.87
CA ASP A 97 7.63 -8.16 3.48
C ASP A 97 8.61 -7.71 4.56
N GLY A 98 9.34 -6.63 4.31
CA GLY A 98 10.23 -6.05 5.31
C GLY A 98 9.47 -5.58 6.55
N LEU A 99 8.35 -4.87 6.37
CA LEU A 99 7.54 -4.40 7.48
C LEU A 99 7.00 -5.56 8.33
N VAL A 100 6.52 -6.61 7.68
CA VAL A 100 5.99 -7.79 8.38
C VAL A 100 7.11 -8.51 9.11
N ARG A 101 8.23 -8.75 8.43
CA ARG A 101 9.34 -9.50 8.99
C ARG A 101 9.97 -8.79 10.18
N GLU A 102 10.06 -7.45 10.13
CA GLU A 102 10.63 -6.66 11.20
C GLU A 102 9.62 -6.31 12.30
N GLY A 103 8.38 -6.75 12.18
CA GLY A 103 7.34 -6.47 13.17
C GLY A 103 6.87 -5.03 13.18
N GLU A 104 7.04 -4.31 12.08
CA GLU A 104 6.76 -2.88 12.00
C GLU A 104 5.43 -2.54 11.32
N ILE A 105 4.77 -3.54 10.73
CA ILE A 105 3.57 -3.24 9.94
C ILE A 105 2.46 -2.60 10.79
N GLY A 106 2.33 -2.99 12.05
CA GLY A 106 1.32 -2.41 12.94
C GLY A 106 1.60 -0.98 13.33
N SER A 107 2.87 -0.54 13.23
CA SER A 107 3.23 0.86 13.49
C SER A 107 3.06 1.72 12.25
N ALA A 108 3.29 1.14 11.07
CA ALA A 108 3.27 1.89 9.82
C ALA A 108 1.87 1.94 9.20
N CYS A 109 1.02 0.95 9.44
CA CYS A 109 -0.23 0.78 8.72
C CYS A 109 -1.39 0.62 9.68
N GLN A 110 -2.57 1.03 9.22
CA GLN A 110 -3.80 0.92 9.99
C GLN A 110 -4.35 -0.49 9.90
N ILE A 111 -4.73 -1.04 11.05
CA ILE A 111 -5.42 -2.31 11.10
C ILE A 111 -6.88 -2.10 10.70
N ILE A 112 -7.40 -2.93 9.79
CA ILE A 112 -8.78 -2.84 9.34
C ILE A 112 -9.60 -4.06 9.74
N SER A 113 -8.96 -5.19 10.06
CA SER A 113 -9.64 -6.31 10.67
C SER A 113 -8.65 -7.11 11.49
N ASP A 114 -9.09 -7.60 12.63
CA ASP A 114 -8.27 -8.38 13.54
C ASP A 114 -8.99 -9.69 13.83
N PRO A 115 -8.60 -10.79 13.18
CA PRO A 115 -9.29 -12.06 13.43
C PRO A 115 -9.15 -12.57 14.86
N ALA A 116 -8.06 -12.22 15.54
CA ALA A 116 -7.87 -12.63 16.92
C ALA A 116 -8.80 -11.85 17.87
N GLY A 117 -9.04 -10.58 17.59
CA GLY A 117 -9.95 -9.75 18.38
C GLY A 117 -11.39 -9.81 17.93
N GLY A 118 -11.62 -10.30 16.71
CA GLY A 118 -12.96 -10.35 16.13
C GLY A 118 -13.60 -8.99 15.99
N ARG A 119 -12.81 -7.96 15.81
CA ARG A 119 -13.28 -6.59 15.85
C ARG A 119 -12.68 -5.77 14.71
N ASP A 120 -13.52 -4.91 14.15
CA ASP A 120 -13.09 -3.97 13.12
C ASP A 120 -12.32 -2.81 13.73
N ALA A 121 -11.51 -2.17 12.90
CA ALA A 121 -10.81 -0.97 13.29
C ALA A 121 -11.78 0.20 13.53
N SER A 122 -12.96 0.12 12.97
CA SER A 122 -13.99 1.16 13.13
C SER A 122 -14.71 1.13 14.46
N ASP A 123 -14.56 0.10 15.23
CA ASP A 123 -15.24 -0.03 16.52
C ASP A 123 -14.71 0.92 17.59
#